data_f9f4498bdace9a5d28e35d745af5e494
#
_entry.id   f9f4498bdace9a5d28e35d745af5e494
#
_cell.length_a   1.000
_cell.length_b   1.000
_cell.length_c   1.000
_cell.angle_alpha   90.00
_cell.angle_beta   90.00
_cell.angle_gamma   90.00
#
_symmetry.space_group_name_H-M   'P 1'
#
loop_
_entity.id
_entity.type
_entity.pdbx_description
1 polymer ?
#
loop_
_entity_poly.entity_id
_entity_poly.type
_entity_poly.pdbx_seq_one_letter_code
_entity_poly.pdbx_strand_id
1 'polypeptide(L)'
;MSSITAQPTPTHPDTSAMRLVHTASIPGECGELGLYQRGADYFIKIVGGQDLMNTRSHASEDALGVIACKGLREKPVARILISGLGMGFTLAAALKTLAADAEVVVAEIVPGVVEWNRGVLGSFAGRPLDDARTQLHTVDVTVLLQKERVGFDAVVLDVDNGPDGLTRASNQWLYSKAGLAVMFRALRPGGTLAIWSAGPDKAFTRRLRVAGFVVEEAAVRAHAGKGARHVIWIARRS
;
A
#
# COMPACT_ATOMS: atom_id res chain seq x y z
N MET A 1 16.42 -52.61 -40.54
CA MET A 1 15.33 -52.16 -39.64
C MET A 1 15.90 -51.15 -38.68
N SER A 2 15.72 -49.86 -38.98
CA SER A 2 16.26 -48.77 -38.15
C SER A 2 15.19 -48.33 -37.16
N SER A 3 15.49 -48.51 -35.88
CA SER A 3 14.62 -48.05 -34.77
C SER A 3 14.74 -46.55 -34.60
N ILE A 4 13.67 -45.79 -34.83
CA ILE A 4 13.56 -44.39 -34.55
C ILE A 4 13.22 -44.23 -33.07
N THR A 5 14.20 -43.78 -32.29
CA THR A 5 13.99 -43.44 -30.87
C THR A 5 13.29 -42.06 -30.81
N ALA A 6 12.04 -42.02 -30.38
CA ALA A 6 11.31 -40.80 -30.16
C ALA A 6 11.97 -39.97 -29.02
N GLN A 7 12.34 -38.76 -29.31
CA GLN A 7 12.80 -37.81 -28.29
C GLN A 7 11.61 -37.37 -27.40
N PRO A 8 11.80 -37.24 -26.07
CA PRO A 8 10.74 -36.78 -25.20
C PRO A 8 10.42 -35.31 -25.55
N THR A 9 9.16 -35.02 -25.74
CA THR A 9 8.61 -33.66 -25.92
C THR A 9 8.98 -32.82 -24.70
N PRO A 10 9.47 -31.56 -24.86
CA PRO A 10 9.73 -30.72 -23.72
C PRO A 10 8.42 -30.44 -22.99
N THR A 11 8.34 -30.88 -21.73
CA THR A 11 7.23 -30.56 -20.85
C THR A 11 7.24 -29.06 -20.60
N HIS A 12 6.25 -28.33 -21.14
CA HIS A 12 6.01 -26.93 -20.75
C HIS A 12 5.83 -26.88 -19.23
N PRO A 13 6.51 -25.97 -18.52
CA PRO A 13 6.31 -25.84 -17.07
C PRO A 13 4.83 -25.55 -16.82
N ASP A 14 4.25 -26.26 -15.85
CA ASP A 14 2.86 -26.05 -15.42
C ASP A 14 2.70 -24.62 -14.90
N THR A 15 2.19 -23.72 -15.74
CA THR A 15 1.95 -22.32 -15.43
C THR A 15 0.77 -22.11 -14.48
N SER A 16 0.04 -23.18 -14.12
CA SER A 16 -1.10 -23.13 -13.21
C SER A 16 -0.67 -23.16 -11.73
N ALA A 17 0.48 -23.76 -11.44
CA ALA A 17 0.99 -23.89 -10.09
C ALA A 17 1.56 -22.57 -9.54
N MET A 18 1.26 -22.29 -8.26
CA MET A 18 1.84 -21.15 -7.55
C MET A 18 3.29 -21.48 -7.16
N ARG A 19 4.25 -20.67 -7.61
CA ARG A 19 5.68 -20.83 -7.34
C ARG A 19 6.19 -19.69 -6.45
N LEU A 20 6.89 -20.02 -5.37
CA LEU A 20 7.64 -19.04 -4.58
C LEU A 20 8.82 -18.53 -5.42
N VAL A 21 8.94 -17.21 -5.54
CA VAL A 21 10.00 -16.52 -6.29
C VAL A 21 11.08 -15.99 -5.35
N HIS A 22 10.65 -15.29 -4.29
CA HIS A 22 11.52 -14.69 -3.30
C HIS A 22 10.85 -14.68 -1.92
N THR A 23 11.65 -14.59 -0.86
CA THR A 23 11.20 -14.27 0.50
C THR A 23 11.87 -13.00 1.01
N ALA A 24 11.22 -12.35 1.96
CA ALA A 24 11.75 -11.18 2.66
C ALA A 24 11.33 -11.21 4.12
N SER A 25 12.29 -11.06 5.04
CA SER A 25 12.02 -10.99 6.46
C SER A 25 11.33 -9.66 6.81
N ILE A 26 10.36 -9.73 7.72
CA ILE A 26 9.66 -8.54 8.23
C ILE A 26 10.47 -8.01 9.42
N PRO A 27 11.04 -6.78 9.36
CA PRO A 27 11.83 -6.24 10.45
C PRO A 27 11.05 -6.18 11.77
N GLY A 28 11.64 -6.73 12.84
CA GLY A 28 11.04 -6.73 14.18
C GLY A 28 9.97 -7.80 14.41
N GLU A 29 9.75 -8.73 13.48
CA GLU A 29 8.78 -9.82 13.61
C GLU A 29 9.39 -11.18 13.21
N CYS A 30 8.81 -12.27 13.71
CA CYS A 30 9.23 -13.64 13.40
C CYS A 30 8.55 -14.17 12.13
N GLY A 31 8.27 -13.31 11.12
CA GLY A 31 7.56 -13.69 9.91
C GLY A 31 8.31 -13.30 8.65
N GLU A 32 7.93 -13.94 7.55
CA GLU A 32 8.46 -13.62 6.23
C GLU A 32 7.32 -13.35 5.25
N LEU A 33 7.55 -12.38 4.36
CA LEU A 33 6.74 -12.23 3.15
C LEU A 33 7.32 -13.10 2.05
N GLY A 34 6.44 -13.77 1.30
CA GLY A 34 6.79 -14.50 0.09
C GLY A 34 6.23 -13.79 -1.14
N LEU A 35 7.07 -13.59 -2.15
CA LEU A 35 6.65 -13.22 -3.48
C LEU A 35 6.42 -14.51 -4.28
N TYR A 36 5.19 -14.73 -4.69
CA TYR A 36 4.79 -15.89 -5.47
C TYR A 36 4.39 -15.48 -6.88
N GLN A 37 4.57 -16.38 -7.83
CA GLN A 37 4.15 -16.22 -9.22
C GLN A 37 3.22 -17.35 -9.64
N ARG A 38 2.16 -17.00 -10.39
CA ARG A 38 1.29 -17.96 -11.08
C ARG A 38 0.95 -17.40 -12.47
N GLY A 39 1.48 -18.05 -13.50
CA GLY A 39 1.40 -17.51 -14.86
C GLY A 39 2.11 -16.16 -14.97
N ALA A 40 1.39 -15.14 -15.42
CA ALA A 40 1.88 -13.77 -15.52
C ALA A 40 1.67 -12.94 -14.23
N ASP A 41 0.93 -13.47 -13.25
CA ASP A 41 0.53 -12.74 -12.05
C ASP A 41 1.46 -12.99 -10.87
N TYR A 42 1.64 -11.97 -10.04
CA TYR A 42 2.37 -12.04 -8.78
C TYR A 42 1.45 -11.86 -7.58
N PHE A 43 1.86 -12.47 -6.47
CA PHE A 43 1.14 -12.45 -5.19
C PHE A 43 2.15 -12.21 -4.07
N ILE A 44 1.85 -11.28 -3.16
CA ILE A 44 2.56 -11.14 -1.89
C ILE A 44 1.71 -11.82 -0.81
N LYS A 45 2.33 -12.72 -0.05
CA LYS A 45 1.69 -13.50 1.01
C LYS A 45 2.57 -13.53 2.25
N ILE A 46 1.98 -13.74 3.41
CA ILE A 46 2.72 -14.23 4.57
C ILE A 46 3.11 -15.67 4.30
N VAL A 47 4.37 -16.03 4.45
CA VAL A 47 4.83 -17.41 4.25
C VAL A 47 4.10 -18.35 5.22
N GLY A 48 3.43 -19.38 4.68
CA GLY A 48 2.56 -20.25 5.47
C GLY A 48 1.25 -19.62 5.95
N GLY A 49 0.92 -18.40 5.51
CA GLY A 49 -0.24 -17.64 5.96
C GLY A 49 -1.13 -17.12 4.81
N GLN A 50 -1.78 -16.00 5.08
CA GLN A 50 -2.78 -15.41 4.19
C GLN A 50 -2.18 -14.66 3.01
N ASP A 51 -2.99 -14.51 1.96
CA ASP A 51 -2.72 -13.61 0.84
C ASP A 51 -2.90 -12.16 1.31
N LEU A 52 -1.94 -11.29 0.95
CA LEU A 52 -2.02 -9.87 1.25
C LEU A 52 -2.48 -9.07 0.02
N MET A 53 -1.84 -9.29 -1.13
CA MET A 53 -2.14 -8.54 -2.36
C MET A 53 -1.68 -9.31 -3.61
N ASN A 54 -2.15 -8.87 -4.78
CA ASN A 54 -1.77 -9.45 -6.06
C ASN A 54 -1.86 -8.44 -7.20
N THR A 55 -1.23 -8.75 -8.35
CA THR A 55 -1.18 -7.85 -9.51
C THR A 55 -2.49 -7.71 -10.27
N ARG A 56 -3.53 -8.51 -9.97
CA ARG A 56 -4.82 -8.52 -10.68
C ARG A 56 -5.89 -7.66 -9.99
N SER A 57 -5.76 -7.47 -8.69
CA SER A 57 -6.80 -6.89 -7.83
C SER A 57 -6.21 -5.73 -7.05
N HIS A 58 -6.23 -4.54 -7.63
CA HIS A 58 -5.64 -3.33 -7.05
C HIS A 58 -6.53 -2.08 -7.16
N ALA A 59 -7.80 -2.23 -7.58
CA ALA A 59 -8.67 -1.08 -7.79
C ALA A 59 -8.97 -0.29 -6.49
N SER A 60 -8.90 -0.94 -5.32
CA SER A 60 -9.05 -0.27 -4.03
C SER A 60 -7.83 0.56 -3.66
N GLU A 61 -6.63 0.09 -4.00
CA GLU A 61 -5.35 0.78 -3.81
C GLU A 61 -5.26 1.98 -4.77
N ASP A 62 -5.68 1.80 -6.03
CA ASP A 62 -5.80 2.90 -6.99
C ASP A 62 -6.76 3.98 -6.46
N ALA A 63 -7.93 3.57 -5.95
CA ALA A 63 -8.90 4.49 -5.37
C ALA A 63 -8.35 5.21 -4.14
N LEU A 64 -7.57 4.54 -3.29
CA LEU A 64 -6.93 5.14 -2.12
C LEU A 64 -6.00 6.28 -2.53
N GLY A 65 -5.10 6.03 -3.50
CA GLY A 65 -4.18 7.05 -4.02
C GLY A 65 -4.90 8.26 -4.63
N VAL A 66 -5.94 8.01 -5.45
CA VAL A 66 -6.74 9.08 -6.06
C VAL A 66 -7.50 9.90 -5.02
N ILE A 67 -8.16 9.24 -4.07
CA ILE A 67 -8.97 9.89 -3.04
C ILE A 67 -8.10 10.73 -2.11
N ALA A 68 -6.96 10.20 -1.68
CA ALA A 68 -6.03 10.90 -0.79
C ALA A 68 -5.49 12.19 -1.42
N CYS A 69 -5.25 12.18 -2.74
CA CYS A 69 -4.67 13.31 -3.47
C CYS A 69 -5.72 14.22 -4.13
N LYS A 70 -7.01 13.98 -3.88
CA LYS A 70 -8.09 14.79 -4.46
C LYS A 70 -7.94 16.27 -4.08
N GLY A 71 -7.91 17.14 -5.11
CA GLY A 71 -7.76 18.59 -4.93
C GLY A 71 -6.32 19.08 -4.68
N LEU A 72 -5.34 18.18 -4.66
CA LEU A 72 -3.93 18.57 -4.45
C LEU A 72 -3.20 18.90 -5.78
N ARG A 73 -3.80 18.66 -6.93
CA ARG A 73 -3.19 18.95 -8.24
C ARG A 73 -2.85 20.42 -8.44
N GLU A 74 -3.70 21.32 -7.90
CA GLU A 74 -3.53 22.77 -8.04
C GLU A 74 -2.74 23.38 -6.87
N LYS A 75 -2.36 22.55 -5.89
CA LYS A 75 -1.60 23.00 -4.75
C LYS A 75 -0.10 22.99 -5.07
N PRO A 76 0.59 24.15 -5.05
CA PRO A 76 2.02 24.19 -5.26
C PRO A 76 2.77 23.35 -4.22
N VAL A 77 3.73 22.56 -4.70
CA VAL A 77 4.60 21.72 -3.87
C VAL A 77 3.79 20.89 -2.84
N ALA A 78 2.75 20.21 -3.32
CA ALA A 78 1.96 19.31 -2.46
C ALA A 78 2.85 18.21 -1.91
N ARG A 79 2.83 17.97 -0.60
CA ARG A 79 3.66 16.96 0.07
C ARG A 79 2.82 15.86 0.66
N ILE A 80 3.06 14.63 0.23
CA ILE A 80 2.27 13.44 0.57
C ILE A 80 3.17 12.39 1.24
N LEU A 81 2.67 11.76 2.31
CA LEU A 81 3.28 10.57 2.90
C LEU A 81 2.43 9.35 2.58
N ILE A 82 3.03 8.33 1.97
CA ILE A 82 2.42 7.02 1.75
C ILE A 82 3.13 6.01 2.65
N SER A 83 2.37 5.32 3.49
CA SER A 83 2.84 4.27 4.38
C SER A 83 2.46 2.91 3.79
N GLY A 84 3.48 2.10 3.54
CA GLY A 84 3.38 0.85 2.80
C GLY A 84 3.54 1.08 1.28
N LEU A 85 4.47 0.35 0.69
CA LEU A 85 4.69 0.34 -0.77
C LEU A 85 3.85 -0.75 -1.44
N GLY A 86 3.76 -1.93 -0.82
CA GLY A 86 3.07 -3.06 -1.39
C GLY A 86 3.56 -3.39 -2.80
N MET A 87 2.65 -3.37 -3.78
CA MET A 87 2.98 -3.52 -5.20
C MET A 87 3.07 -2.18 -5.95
N GLY A 88 3.04 -1.05 -5.25
CA GLY A 88 3.21 0.29 -5.81
C GLY A 88 1.97 0.93 -6.43
N PHE A 89 0.80 0.30 -6.36
CA PHE A 89 -0.42 0.79 -7.02
C PHE A 89 -0.94 2.08 -6.39
N THR A 90 -0.99 2.18 -5.07
CA THR A 90 -1.37 3.40 -4.35
C THR A 90 -0.45 4.56 -4.70
N LEU A 91 0.87 4.33 -4.74
CA LEU A 91 1.86 5.32 -5.14
C LEU A 91 1.66 5.76 -6.60
N ALA A 92 1.49 4.81 -7.53
CA ALA A 92 1.26 5.11 -8.94
C ALA A 92 -0.01 5.94 -9.17
N ALA A 93 -1.10 5.63 -8.46
CA ALA A 93 -2.35 6.38 -8.52
C ALA A 93 -2.23 7.79 -7.96
N ALA A 94 -1.51 7.97 -6.84
CA ALA A 94 -1.20 9.27 -6.27
C ALA A 94 -0.39 10.13 -7.24
N LEU A 95 0.69 9.60 -7.82
CA LEU A 95 1.54 10.30 -8.79
C LEU A 95 0.79 10.76 -10.04
N LYS A 96 -0.16 9.96 -10.54
CA LYS A 96 -1.03 10.34 -11.68
C LYS A 96 -1.97 11.51 -11.35
N THR A 97 -2.34 11.65 -10.07
CA THR A 97 -3.30 12.67 -9.61
C THR A 97 -2.60 14.01 -9.31
N LEU A 98 -1.33 13.97 -8.92
CA LEU A 98 -0.55 15.13 -8.46
C LEU A 98 0.10 15.92 -9.60
N ALA A 99 0.47 17.16 -9.32
CA ALA A 99 1.26 18.01 -10.21
C ALA A 99 2.74 17.56 -10.27
N ALA A 100 3.49 18.11 -11.21
CA ALA A 100 4.89 17.74 -11.43
C ALA A 100 5.85 18.21 -10.33
N ASP A 101 5.47 19.21 -9.56
CA ASP A 101 6.24 19.79 -8.47
C ASP A 101 5.91 19.17 -7.08
N ALA A 102 5.04 18.16 -7.03
CA ALA A 102 4.68 17.48 -5.79
C ALA A 102 5.85 16.65 -5.24
N GLU A 103 5.85 16.43 -3.92
CA GLU A 103 6.78 15.54 -3.21
C GLU A 103 6.01 14.36 -2.64
N VAL A 104 6.38 13.13 -3.00
CA VAL A 104 5.75 11.91 -2.49
C VAL A 104 6.76 11.11 -1.69
N VAL A 105 6.63 11.18 -0.38
CA VAL A 105 7.44 10.41 0.57
C VAL A 105 6.80 9.04 0.77
N VAL A 106 7.55 7.97 0.57
CA VAL A 106 7.10 6.59 0.76
C VAL A 106 7.88 5.97 1.91
N ALA A 107 7.17 5.44 2.89
CA ALA A 107 7.76 4.64 3.97
C ALA A 107 7.42 3.16 3.74
N GLU A 108 8.44 2.34 3.51
CA GLU A 108 8.32 0.88 3.43
C GLU A 108 9.29 0.24 4.41
N ILE A 109 8.81 -0.65 5.25
CA ILE A 109 9.66 -1.25 6.29
C ILE A 109 10.40 -2.49 5.81
N VAL A 110 9.86 -3.20 4.82
CA VAL A 110 10.42 -4.46 4.31
C VAL A 110 11.33 -4.20 3.10
N PRO A 111 12.68 -4.30 3.25
CA PRO A 111 13.60 -4.03 2.13
C PRO A 111 13.33 -4.87 0.89
N GLY A 112 12.94 -6.15 1.06
CA GLY A 112 12.63 -7.03 -0.06
C GLY A 112 11.43 -6.58 -0.88
N VAL A 113 10.43 -5.92 -0.28
CA VAL A 113 9.31 -5.32 -1.03
C VAL A 113 9.80 -4.20 -1.93
N VAL A 114 10.76 -3.41 -1.47
CA VAL A 114 11.43 -2.38 -2.28
C VAL A 114 12.17 -3.00 -3.47
N GLU A 115 12.94 -4.07 -3.22
CA GLU A 115 13.69 -4.78 -4.27
C GLU A 115 12.75 -5.40 -5.31
N TRP A 116 11.63 -5.98 -4.88
CA TRP A 116 10.62 -6.53 -5.80
C TRP A 116 10.01 -5.45 -6.69
N ASN A 117 9.74 -4.25 -6.15
CA ASN A 117 9.21 -3.12 -6.92
C ASN A 117 10.25 -2.50 -7.87
N ARG A 118 11.54 -2.51 -7.51
CA ARG A 118 12.61 -2.14 -8.44
C ARG A 118 12.83 -3.18 -9.54
N GLY A 119 12.50 -4.43 -9.25
CA GLY A 119 12.60 -5.57 -10.15
C GLY A 119 11.30 -5.92 -10.85
N VAL A 120 10.82 -7.14 -10.58
CA VAL A 120 9.74 -7.81 -11.32
C VAL A 120 8.36 -7.18 -11.15
N LEU A 121 8.08 -6.54 -10.00
CA LEU A 121 6.79 -5.91 -9.74
C LEU A 121 6.68 -4.51 -10.37
N GLY A 122 7.79 -3.80 -10.56
CA GLY A 122 7.76 -2.38 -10.94
C GLY A 122 6.94 -2.07 -12.20
N SER A 123 7.00 -2.95 -13.20
CA SER A 123 6.26 -2.75 -14.47
C SER A 123 4.75 -2.80 -14.32
N PHE A 124 4.22 -3.51 -13.33
CA PHE A 124 2.77 -3.64 -13.11
C PHE A 124 2.13 -2.32 -12.67
N ALA A 125 2.83 -1.53 -11.88
CA ALA A 125 2.39 -0.20 -11.45
C ALA A 125 2.99 0.94 -12.30
N GLY A 126 3.73 0.64 -13.39
CA GLY A 126 4.38 1.65 -14.23
C GLY A 126 5.63 2.27 -13.61
N ARG A 127 6.37 1.51 -12.79
CA ARG A 127 7.63 1.90 -12.14
C ARG A 127 7.56 3.19 -11.31
N PRO A 128 6.64 3.30 -10.35
CA PRO A 128 6.42 4.55 -9.61
C PRO A 128 7.61 4.94 -8.74
N LEU A 129 8.53 4.02 -8.42
CA LEU A 129 9.77 4.34 -7.69
C LEU A 129 10.81 5.09 -8.55
N ASP A 130 10.68 5.05 -9.89
CA ASP A 130 11.55 5.76 -10.81
C ASP A 130 11.08 7.21 -11.08
N ASP A 131 9.89 7.59 -10.57
CA ASP A 131 9.35 8.95 -10.68
C ASP A 131 10.16 9.91 -9.79
N ALA A 132 10.63 11.02 -10.38
CA ALA A 132 11.48 11.99 -9.69
C ALA A 132 10.84 12.63 -8.44
N ARG A 133 9.50 12.59 -8.32
CA ARG A 133 8.76 13.09 -7.17
C ARG A 133 8.77 12.11 -6.00
N THR A 134 9.19 10.86 -6.20
CA THR A 134 9.16 9.79 -5.20
C THR A 134 10.43 9.81 -4.34
N GLN A 135 10.26 9.95 -3.03
CA GLN A 135 11.31 9.84 -2.02
C GLN A 135 11.05 8.61 -1.16
N LEU A 136 11.78 7.53 -1.43
CA LEU A 136 11.62 6.27 -0.70
C LEU A 136 12.50 6.24 0.54
N HIS A 137 11.89 5.89 1.68
CA HIS A 137 12.57 5.61 2.94
C HIS A 137 12.26 4.18 3.38
N THR A 138 13.31 3.36 3.53
CA THR A 138 13.16 1.98 4.04
C THR A 138 13.19 2.02 5.58
N VAL A 139 12.08 2.46 6.17
CA VAL A 139 11.90 2.66 7.61
C VAL A 139 10.45 2.42 8.01
N ASP A 140 10.21 2.23 9.31
CA ASP A 140 8.86 2.29 9.87
C ASP A 140 8.30 3.72 9.72
N VAL A 141 7.07 3.83 9.24
CA VAL A 141 6.39 5.13 9.03
C VAL A 141 6.29 5.96 10.33
N THR A 142 6.23 5.30 11.49
CA THR A 142 6.18 5.96 12.79
C THR A 142 7.39 6.86 13.02
N VAL A 143 8.57 6.48 12.49
CA VAL A 143 9.80 7.28 12.56
C VAL A 143 9.64 8.59 11.79
N LEU A 144 9.03 8.56 10.60
CA LEU A 144 8.78 9.77 9.82
C LEU A 144 7.71 10.64 10.47
N LEU A 145 6.59 10.03 10.88
CA LEU A 145 5.47 10.74 11.51
C LEU A 145 5.87 11.45 12.81
N GLN A 146 6.77 10.86 13.61
CA GLN A 146 7.22 11.46 14.88
C GLN A 146 8.17 12.65 14.67
N LYS A 147 8.93 12.67 13.57
CA LYS A 147 9.84 13.78 13.23
C LYS A 147 9.10 14.97 12.64
N GLU A 148 8.01 14.75 11.94
CA GLU A 148 7.28 15.78 11.20
C GLU A 148 6.28 16.51 12.11
N ARG A 149 6.32 17.83 12.03
CA ARG A 149 5.28 18.70 12.59
C ARG A 149 4.77 19.59 11.46
N VAL A 150 3.51 19.42 11.07
CA VAL A 150 2.84 20.23 10.03
C VAL A 150 3.61 20.21 8.70
N GLY A 151 3.75 19.01 8.12
CA GLY A 151 4.54 18.83 6.89
C GLY A 151 3.75 18.32 5.68
N PHE A 152 2.66 17.56 5.89
CA PHE A 152 1.97 16.85 4.82
C PHE A 152 0.61 17.43 4.48
N ASP A 153 0.28 17.42 3.19
CA ASP A 153 -1.05 17.71 2.66
C ASP A 153 -1.94 16.47 2.66
N ALA A 154 -1.32 15.28 2.52
CA ALA A 154 -1.99 14.02 2.73
C ALA A 154 -1.05 13.01 3.42
N VAL A 155 -1.65 12.16 4.27
CA VAL A 155 -1.03 10.96 4.83
C VAL A 155 -1.90 9.77 4.43
N VAL A 156 -1.31 8.75 3.85
CA VAL A 156 -1.98 7.55 3.36
C VAL A 156 -1.49 6.35 4.16
N LEU A 157 -2.39 5.63 4.81
CA LEU A 157 -2.09 4.37 5.48
C LEU A 157 -2.61 3.20 4.66
N ASP A 158 -1.68 2.44 4.09
CA ASP A 158 -1.89 1.24 3.29
C ASP A 158 -1.02 0.10 3.82
N VAL A 159 -1.10 -0.19 5.12
CA VAL A 159 -0.18 -1.10 5.83
C VAL A 159 -0.83 -2.37 6.37
N ASP A 160 -2.15 -2.37 6.57
CA ASP A 160 -2.92 -3.46 7.20
C ASP A 160 -4.29 -3.63 6.54
N ASN A 161 -5.01 -4.68 6.97
CA ASN A 161 -6.42 -4.87 6.64
C ASN A 161 -7.35 -3.96 7.46
N GLY A 162 -6.84 -2.88 8.05
CA GLY A 162 -7.53 -1.95 8.91
C GLY A 162 -7.25 -2.18 10.39
N PRO A 163 -7.90 -1.41 11.31
CA PRO A 163 -7.62 -1.43 12.74
C PRO A 163 -7.91 -2.78 13.42
N ASP A 164 -8.85 -3.57 12.90
CA ASP A 164 -9.19 -4.91 13.41
C ASP A 164 -8.48 -6.04 12.65
N GLY A 165 -7.80 -5.73 11.55
CA GLY A 165 -7.12 -6.70 10.69
C GLY A 165 -5.61 -6.46 10.61
N LEU A 166 -4.96 -6.24 11.76
CA LEU A 166 -3.52 -5.96 11.80
C LEU A 166 -2.72 -7.11 11.21
N THR A 167 -1.86 -6.80 10.25
CA THR A 167 -0.86 -7.72 9.72
C THR A 167 0.38 -7.75 10.60
N ARG A 168 0.60 -6.69 11.39
CA ARG A 168 1.68 -6.53 12.35
C ARG A 168 1.17 -5.96 13.66
N ALA A 169 1.55 -6.58 14.80
CA ALA A 169 1.19 -6.10 16.13
C ALA A 169 1.72 -4.67 16.40
N SER A 170 2.90 -4.35 15.86
CA SER A 170 3.51 -3.01 15.96
C SER A 170 2.67 -1.90 15.31
N ASN A 171 1.83 -2.22 14.32
CA ASN A 171 0.96 -1.26 13.65
C ASN A 171 -0.23 -0.80 14.53
N GLN A 172 -0.51 -1.49 15.65
CA GLN A 172 -1.58 -1.11 16.57
C GLN A 172 -1.48 0.36 17.02
N TRP A 173 -0.25 0.88 17.15
CA TRP A 173 -0.03 2.27 17.51
C TRP A 173 -0.62 3.24 16.49
N LEU A 174 -0.54 2.96 15.20
CA LEU A 174 -1.08 3.83 14.12
C LEU A 174 -2.58 4.08 14.30
N TYR A 175 -3.32 3.07 14.76
CA TYR A 175 -4.77 3.15 14.96
C TYR A 175 -5.16 3.60 16.37
N SER A 176 -4.18 3.82 17.25
CA SER A 176 -4.39 4.31 18.63
C SER A 176 -4.68 5.81 18.67
N LYS A 177 -5.22 6.29 19.82
CA LYS A 177 -5.40 7.73 20.06
C LYS A 177 -4.08 8.50 19.92
N ALA A 178 -2.97 7.93 20.38
CA ALA A 178 -1.65 8.55 20.30
C ALA A 178 -1.16 8.68 18.85
N GLY A 179 -1.26 7.61 18.06
CA GLY A 179 -0.90 7.61 16.63
C GLY A 179 -1.76 8.58 15.83
N LEU A 180 -3.08 8.57 16.04
CA LEU A 180 -4.00 9.50 15.38
C LEU A 180 -3.68 10.96 15.73
N ALA A 181 -3.32 11.26 16.98
CA ALA A 181 -2.91 12.61 17.37
C ALA A 181 -1.59 13.05 16.72
N VAL A 182 -0.65 12.11 16.49
CA VAL A 182 0.59 12.39 15.76
C VAL A 182 0.28 12.67 14.28
N MET A 183 -0.53 11.84 13.62
CA MET A 183 -0.92 12.05 12.22
C MET A 183 -1.72 13.36 12.04
N PHE A 184 -2.61 13.69 13.00
CA PHE A 184 -3.31 14.98 12.99
C PHE A 184 -2.32 16.15 12.99
N ARG A 185 -1.28 16.10 13.83
CA ARG A 185 -0.26 17.17 13.89
C ARG A 185 0.67 17.18 12.67
N ALA A 186 0.96 16.04 12.07
CA ALA A 186 1.80 15.93 10.87
C ALA A 186 1.14 16.51 9.62
N LEU A 187 -0.20 16.50 9.58
CA LEU A 187 -0.95 17.12 8.48
C LEU A 187 -0.97 18.65 8.59
N ARG A 188 -0.97 19.33 7.47
CA ARG A 188 -1.32 20.75 7.37
C ARG A 188 -2.80 20.98 7.66
N PRO A 189 -3.24 22.19 8.09
CA PRO A 189 -4.67 22.52 8.14
C PRO A 189 -5.34 22.23 6.77
N GLY A 190 -6.49 21.60 6.78
CA GLY A 190 -7.18 21.11 5.57
C GLY A 190 -6.59 19.83 4.96
N GLY A 191 -5.49 19.30 5.50
CA GLY A 191 -4.87 18.06 5.03
C GLY A 191 -5.69 16.81 5.31
N THR A 192 -5.44 15.75 4.56
CA THR A 192 -6.23 14.51 4.56
C THR A 192 -5.41 13.33 5.08
N LEU A 193 -5.95 12.60 6.05
CA LEU A 193 -5.53 11.24 6.40
C LEU A 193 -6.46 10.27 5.68
N ALA A 194 -5.93 9.48 4.76
CA ALA A 194 -6.65 8.41 4.06
C ALA A 194 -6.19 7.05 4.56
N ILE A 195 -7.12 6.19 4.95
CA ILE A 195 -6.81 4.86 5.54
C ILE A 195 -7.62 3.81 4.80
N TRP A 196 -6.93 2.81 4.22
CA TRP A 196 -7.57 1.65 3.64
C TRP A 196 -7.93 0.62 4.70
N SER A 197 -9.04 -0.09 4.50
CA SER A 197 -9.48 -1.21 5.36
C SER A 197 -10.27 -2.24 4.58
N ALA A 198 -10.11 -3.49 4.97
CA ALA A 198 -10.89 -4.62 4.45
C ALA A 198 -12.40 -4.50 4.73
N GLY A 199 -12.81 -3.72 5.74
CA GLY A 199 -14.21 -3.52 6.10
C GLY A 199 -14.44 -2.29 6.97
N PRO A 200 -15.71 -1.96 7.27
CA PRO A 200 -16.08 -0.83 8.10
C PRO A 200 -15.85 -1.13 9.59
N ASP A 201 -15.38 -0.13 10.34
CA ASP A 201 -15.27 -0.13 11.80
C ASP A 201 -15.84 1.17 12.37
N LYS A 202 -17.04 1.08 12.96
CA LYS A 202 -17.72 2.24 13.58
C LYS A 202 -16.98 2.78 14.82
N ALA A 203 -16.27 1.91 15.54
CA ALA A 203 -15.49 2.31 16.70
C ALA A 203 -14.28 3.12 16.28
N PHE A 204 -13.63 2.71 15.19
CA PHE A 204 -12.50 3.45 14.61
C PHE A 204 -12.96 4.79 14.00
N THR A 205 -14.07 4.83 13.26
CA THR A 205 -14.67 6.08 12.78
C THR A 205 -14.89 7.07 13.92
N ARG A 206 -15.45 6.60 15.06
CA ARG A 206 -15.62 7.44 16.24
C ARG A 206 -14.28 7.89 16.83
N ARG A 207 -13.25 7.02 16.82
CA ARG A 207 -11.91 7.34 17.33
C ARG A 207 -11.25 8.44 16.50
N LEU A 208 -11.40 8.40 15.17
CA LEU A 208 -10.94 9.47 14.26
C LEU A 208 -11.61 10.82 14.59
N ARG A 209 -12.94 10.83 14.80
CA ARG A 209 -13.67 12.04 15.17
C ARG A 209 -13.22 12.61 16.52
N VAL A 210 -13.00 11.74 17.51
CA VAL A 210 -12.48 12.15 18.85
C VAL A 210 -11.06 12.71 18.73
N ALA A 211 -10.26 12.25 17.76
CA ALA A 211 -8.93 12.80 17.48
C ALA A 211 -8.96 14.18 16.77
N GLY A 212 -10.16 14.71 16.43
CA GLY A 212 -10.35 16.03 15.83
C GLY A 212 -10.57 16.04 14.33
N PHE A 213 -10.66 14.89 13.68
CA PHE A 213 -10.89 14.82 12.24
C PHE A 213 -12.38 14.95 11.86
N VAL A 214 -12.63 15.62 10.74
CA VAL A 214 -13.89 15.48 9.99
C VAL A 214 -13.78 14.22 9.13
N VAL A 215 -14.69 13.24 9.32
CA VAL A 215 -14.55 11.90 8.76
C VAL A 215 -15.67 11.56 7.79
N GLU A 216 -15.28 11.18 6.58
CA GLU A 216 -16.11 10.55 5.55
C GLU A 216 -15.62 9.10 5.33
N GLU A 217 -16.50 8.22 4.86
CA GLU A 217 -16.19 6.84 4.48
C GLU A 217 -16.57 6.63 3.02
N ALA A 218 -15.61 6.15 2.22
CA ALA A 218 -15.84 5.75 0.84
C ALA A 218 -15.84 4.23 0.73
N ALA A 219 -16.93 3.64 0.22
CA ALA A 219 -16.97 2.23 -0.10
C ALA A 219 -16.34 2.01 -1.49
N VAL A 220 -15.32 1.17 -1.55
CA VAL A 220 -14.60 0.80 -2.77
C VAL A 220 -14.64 -0.72 -3.00
N ARG A 221 -14.31 -1.18 -4.19
CA ARG A 221 -14.26 -2.61 -4.52
C ARG A 221 -12.86 -3.01 -4.94
N ALA A 222 -12.48 -4.25 -4.63
CA ALA A 222 -11.20 -4.84 -5.01
C ALA A 222 -10.96 -4.87 -6.52
N HIS A 223 -12.02 -5.03 -7.32
CA HIS A 223 -11.99 -4.96 -8.78
C HIS A 223 -12.97 -3.89 -9.27
N ALA A 224 -12.79 -3.39 -10.49
CA ALA A 224 -13.68 -2.41 -11.12
C ALA A 224 -15.15 -2.91 -11.09
N GLY A 225 -15.92 -2.45 -10.11
CA GLY A 225 -17.32 -2.79 -9.90
C GLY A 225 -17.64 -4.17 -9.30
N LYS A 226 -16.63 -5.03 -9.01
CA LYS A 226 -16.81 -6.41 -8.53
C LYS A 226 -15.84 -6.74 -7.38
N GLY A 227 -16.04 -7.89 -6.70
CA GLY A 227 -15.17 -8.39 -5.64
C GLY A 227 -15.54 -7.87 -4.25
N ALA A 228 -14.64 -8.08 -3.29
CA ALA A 228 -14.81 -7.67 -1.90
C ALA A 228 -15.05 -6.15 -1.80
N ARG A 229 -15.86 -5.77 -0.82
CA ARG A 229 -16.07 -4.35 -0.47
C ARG A 229 -15.06 -3.95 0.57
N HIS A 230 -14.34 -2.89 0.29
CA HIS A 230 -13.39 -2.25 1.20
C HIS A 230 -13.90 -0.86 1.59
N VAL A 231 -13.31 -0.29 2.62
CA VAL A 231 -13.62 1.05 3.09
C VAL A 231 -12.35 1.89 3.08
N ILE A 232 -12.46 3.12 2.61
CA ILE A 232 -11.42 4.13 2.78
C ILE A 232 -11.99 5.19 3.71
N TRP A 233 -11.36 5.38 4.88
CA TRP A 233 -11.63 6.55 5.70
C TRP A 233 -10.90 7.76 5.13
N ILE A 234 -11.65 8.84 4.97
CA ILE A 234 -11.16 10.14 4.54
C ILE A 234 -11.32 11.08 5.73
N ALA A 235 -10.25 11.25 6.49
CA ALA A 235 -10.25 12.02 7.73
C ALA A 235 -9.50 13.35 7.51
N ARG A 236 -10.23 14.47 7.49
CA ARG A 236 -9.67 15.80 7.23
C ARG A 236 -9.33 16.52 8.51
N ARG A 237 -8.13 17.09 8.56
CA ARG A 237 -7.76 18.03 9.61
C ARG A 237 -8.47 19.37 9.37
N SER A 238 -9.37 19.75 10.28
CA SER A 238 -10.00 21.09 10.33
C SER A 238 -8.99 22.17 10.69
#